data_7032d1e43fd14d6b8b473818a84bd700
#
_entry.id   7032d1e43fd14d6b8b473818a84bd700
#
_cell.length_a   1.000
_cell.length_b   1.000
_cell.length_c   1.000
_cell.angle_alpha   90.00
_cell.angle_beta   90.00
_cell.angle_gamma   90.00
#
_symmetry.space_group_name_H-M   'P 1'
#
loop_
_entity.id
_entity.type
_entity.pdbx_description
1 polymer ?
#
loop_
_entity_poly.entity_id
_entity_poly.type
_entity_poly.pdbx_seq_one_letter_code
_entity_poly.pdbx_strand_id
1 'polypeptide(L)'
;TRPHLLRFVQSKNVVVRDITIRNSGCWMQHYLACDHVRIDGVTIFNRNHFNNDGLDLDGCHDVIVSNCFVDSDDDGIVLKSTSPRLCENITISNCVVSTHCNAVKMGTETTGGFRNINISNIIIKPSKDDSKKFFGRIGGISAISLEMVDGGVLENVNVSNIVVEGTASPIFIRLGNRARGYKEGMTVENVGKINGVHISNVQVHNADSFGCSITGLPGYPVENITLDNITIHHKGGVKSEDLPTIKQRVADEREKSYPEATMWGTLPAKGFFVRHARNVKFSNIEIRTEEPDARSEFVLLDVE
;
A
#
# COMPACT_ATOMS: atom_id res chain seq x y z
N THR A 1 26.81 -3.12 5.38
CA THR A 1 25.50 -3.39 4.74
C THR A 1 24.81 -4.50 5.50
N ARG A 2 23.54 -4.34 5.79
CA ARG A 2 22.70 -5.38 6.40
C ARG A 2 22.23 -6.35 5.29
N PRO A 3 22.41 -7.68 5.45
CA PRO A 3 22.00 -8.62 4.41
C PRO A 3 20.49 -8.91 4.45
N HIS A 4 19.91 -9.23 3.30
CA HIS A 4 18.64 -9.97 3.22
C HIS A 4 18.85 -11.40 3.75
N LEU A 5 17.83 -12.02 4.31
CA LEU A 5 17.94 -13.45 4.69
C LEU A 5 17.91 -14.35 3.45
N LEU A 6 16.93 -14.12 2.56
CA LEU A 6 16.85 -14.78 1.27
C LEU A 6 16.91 -13.73 0.16
N ARG A 7 17.75 -13.95 -0.84
CA ARG A 7 17.83 -13.10 -2.02
C ARG A 7 18.00 -13.93 -3.28
N PHE A 8 17.04 -13.81 -4.19
CA PHE A 8 17.07 -14.43 -5.51
C PHE A 8 17.19 -13.32 -6.55
N VAL A 9 18.11 -13.46 -7.48
CA VAL A 9 18.36 -12.47 -8.53
C VAL A 9 18.33 -13.16 -9.89
N GLN A 10 17.49 -12.65 -10.80
CA GLN A 10 17.37 -13.16 -12.18
C GLN A 10 17.21 -14.68 -12.24
N SER A 11 16.47 -15.24 -11.28
CA SER A 11 16.28 -16.68 -11.14
C SER A 11 14.93 -17.11 -11.73
N LYS A 12 14.85 -18.36 -12.18
CA LYS A 12 13.62 -18.95 -12.73
C LYS A 12 13.22 -20.20 -11.99
N ASN A 13 11.90 -20.46 -11.94
CA ASN A 13 11.31 -21.63 -11.30
C ASN A 13 11.69 -21.73 -9.80
N VAL A 14 11.61 -20.60 -9.09
CA VAL A 14 11.93 -20.54 -7.67
C VAL A 14 10.73 -21.00 -6.86
N VAL A 15 10.96 -21.92 -5.92
CA VAL A 15 9.95 -22.40 -4.97
C VAL A 15 10.49 -22.24 -3.55
N VAL A 16 9.77 -21.47 -2.72
CA VAL A 16 10.02 -21.33 -1.28
C VAL A 16 8.73 -21.71 -0.57
N ARG A 17 8.77 -22.77 0.25
CA ARG A 17 7.56 -23.26 0.89
C ARG A 17 7.80 -23.90 2.24
N ASP A 18 6.75 -23.92 3.08
CA ASP A 18 6.66 -24.70 4.33
C ASP A 18 7.85 -24.42 5.29
N ILE A 19 8.34 -23.19 5.34
CA ILE A 19 9.42 -22.79 6.23
C ILE A 19 9.03 -21.64 7.15
N THR A 20 9.68 -21.60 8.30
CA THR A 20 9.63 -20.43 9.21
C THR A 20 10.98 -19.71 9.18
N ILE A 21 10.95 -18.41 8.90
CA ILE A 21 12.12 -17.55 8.82
C ILE A 21 11.99 -16.35 9.73
N ARG A 22 13.10 -15.94 10.37
CA ARG A 22 13.09 -14.90 11.40
C ARG A 22 14.30 -13.99 11.33
N ASN A 23 14.07 -12.71 11.65
CA ASN A 23 15.11 -11.74 11.99
C ASN A 23 16.21 -11.56 10.93
N SER A 24 15.83 -10.99 9.81
CA SER A 24 16.77 -10.55 8.78
C SER A 24 17.50 -9.26 9.15
N GLY A 25 18.62 -8.99 8.52
CA GLY A 25 19.31 -7.71 8.65
C GLY A 25 18.57 -6.54 8.00
N CYS A 26 17.73 -6.81 7.00
CA CYS A 26 16.79 -5.86 6.35
C CYS A 26 15.61 -6.65 5.77
N TRP A 27 15.15 -6.40 4.56
CA TRP A 27 14.08 -7.18 3.89
C TRP A 27 14.30 -8.67 4.06
N MET A 28 13.29 -9.39 4.53
CA MET A 28 13.43 -10.81 4.82
C MET A 28 13.70 -11.62 3.57
N GLN A 29 12.91 -11.39 2.54
CA GLN A 29 13.00 -12.07 1.25
C GLN A 29 12.98 -11.03 0.13
N HIS A 30 13.96 -11.08 -0.76
CA HIS A 30 14.02 -10.22 -1.93
C HIS A 30 14.15 -11.06 -3.21
N TYR A 31 13.15 -10.98 -4.06
CA TYR A 31 13.12 -11.61 -5.38
C TYR A 31 13.29 -10.51 -6.42
N LEU A 32 14.47 -10.40 -7.02
CA LEU A 32 14.81 -9.38 -8.00
C LEU A 32 14.83 -9.97 -9.41
N ALA A 33 13.95 -9.49 -10.27
CA ALA A 33 13.86 -9.88 -11.67
C ALA A 33 13.74 -11.41 -11.87
N CYS A 34 12.95 -12.07 -11.03
CA CYS A 34 12.71 -13.50 -11.09
C CYS A 34 11.45 -13.86 -11.90
N ASP A 35 11.44 -15.05 -12.51
CA ASP A 35 10.32 -15.58 -13.28
C ASP A 35 9.82 -16.91 -12.70
N HIS A 36 8.50 -17.14 -12.74
CA HIS A 36 7.86 -18.36 -12.24
C HIS A 36 8.24 -18.65 -10.79
N VAL A 37 7.83 -17.73 -9.90
CA VAL A 37 8.10 -17.82 -8.45
C VAL A 37 6.87 -18.33 -7.73
N ARG A 38 7.05 -19.28 -6.84
CA ARG A 38 6.02 -19.76 -5.91
C ARG A 38 6.49 -19.65 -4.48
N ILE A 39 5.71 -18.94 -3.66
CA ILE A 39 5.95 -18.76 -2.22
C ILE A 39 4.69 -19.25 -1.51
N ASP A 40 4.78 -20.34 -0.76
CA ASP A 40 3.62 -21.00 -0.20
C ASP A 40 3.85 -21.50 1.22
N GLY A 41 2.92 -21.23 2.14
CA GLY A 41 3.00 -21.72 3.52
C GLY A 41 4.18 -21.19 4.32
N VAL A 42 4.72 -20.01 3.98
CA VAL A 42 5.88 -19.43 4.66
C VAL A 42 5.43 -18.60 5.86
N THR A 43 6.08 -18.84 7.01
CA THR A 43 5.90 -18.01 8.21
C THR A 43 7.08 -17.08 8.37
N ILE A 44 6.80 -15.78 8.38
CA ILE A 44 7.80 -14.70 8.47
C ILE A 44 7.62 -13.94 9.78
N PHE A 45 8.72 -13.72 10.50
CA PHE A 45 8.80 -12.82 11.64
C PHE A 45 10.06 -11.96 11.52
N ASN A 46 9.91 -10.66 11.21
CA ASN A 46 11.04 -9.77 10.89
C ASN A 46 10.95 -8.44 11.62
N ARG A 47 11.50 -8.35 12.87
CA ARG A 47 11.28 -7.23 13.79
C ARG A 47 12.50 -6.71 14.52
N ASN A 48 13.69 -7.11 14.15
CA ASN A 48 14.91 -6.79 14.91
C ASN A 48 15.67 -5.54 14.45
N HIS A 49 15.32 -4.96 13.31
CA HIS A 49 15.95 -3.76 12.73
C HIS A 49 14.90 -2.84 12.08
N PHE A 50 15.32 -1.88 11.27
CA PHE A 50 14.47 -1.09 10.36
C PHE A 50 14.68 -1.54 8.91
N ASN A 51 13.75 -1.21 8.02
CA ASN A 51 13.57 -1.81 6.70
C ASN A 51 13.45 -3.33 6.79
N ASN A 52 12.65 -3.79 7.72
CA ASN A 52 12.39 -5.19 7.97
C ASN A 52 11.11 -5.65 7.28
N ASP A 53 11.04 -5.41 5.97
CA ASP A 53 9.95 -5.87 5.13
C ASP A 53 9.84 -7.39 5.19
N GLY A 54 8.64 -7.94 5.01
CA GLY A 54 8.42 -9.37 5.06
C GLY A 54 8.78 -10.07 3.75
N LEU A 55 8.26 -9.56 2.63
CA LEU A 55 8.41 -10.16 1.32
C LEU A 55 8.41 -9.10 0.23
N ASP A 56 9.47 -9.04 -0.57
CA ASP A 56 9.66 -8.07 -1.65
C ASP A 56 9.79 -8.77 -3.01
N LEU A 57 8.80 -8.53 -3.88
CA LEU A 57 8.79 -8.95 -5.27
C LEU A 57 9.17 -7.77 -6.15
N ASP A 58 10.36 -7.77 -6.73
CA ASP A 58 10.95 -6.65 -7.45
C ASP A 58 11.13 -6.96 -8.93
N GLY A 59 10.27 -6.39 -9.78
CA GLY A 59 10.29 -6.64 -11.21
C GLY A 59 10.16 -8.13 -11.56
N CYS A 60 9.35 -8.88 -10.84
CA CYS A 60 9.13 -10.31 -11.05
C CYS A 60 7.95 -10.57 -11.98
N HIS A 61 7.98 -11.71 -12.71
CA HIS A 61 6.88 -12.17 -13.56
C HIS A 61 6.37 -13.54 -13.14
N ASP A 62 5.05 -13.75 -13.29
CA ASP A 62 4.40 -15.04 -13.08
C ASP A 62 4.63 -15.58 -11.65
N VAL A 63 4.13 -14.81 -10.66
CA VAL A 63 4.36 -15.11 -9.25
C VAL A 63 3.07 -15.52 -8.55
N ILE A 64 3.16 -16.54 -7.71
CA ILE A 64 2.10 -16.94 -6.78
C ILE A 64 2.64 -16.86 -5.36
N VAL A 65 1.97 -16.07 -4.51
CA VAL A 65 2.18 -16.03 -3.05
C VAL A 65 0.90 -16.51 -2.38
N SER A 66 0.98 -17.54 -1.56
CA SER A 66 -0.20 -18.10 -0.91
C SER A 66 0.07 -18.66 0.49
N ASN A 67 -0.98 -18.65 1.33
CA ASN A 67 -0.99 -19.33 2.62
C ASN A 67 0.13 -18.87 3.59
N CYS A 68 0.56 -17.61 3.51
CA CYS A 68 1.67 -17.10 4.29
C CYS A 68 1.20 -16.36 5.55
N PHE A 69 2.00 -16.45 6.61
CA PHE A 69 1.90 -15.60 7.79
C PHE A 69 3.08 -14.63 7.77
N VAL A 70 2.79 -13.33 7.76
CA VAL A 70 3.81 -12.27 7.72
C VAL A 70 3.65 -11.37 8.94
N ASP A 71 4.71 -11.20 9.70
CA ASP A 71 4.79 -10.26 10.81
C ASP A 71 6.11 -9.50 10.72
N SER A 72 6.04 -8.25 10.25
CA SER A 72 7.19 -7.39 9.93
C SER A 72 7.14 -6.07 10.69
N ASP A 73 8.30 -5.43 10.83
CA ASP A 73 8.40 -4.10 11.42
C ASP A 73 8.19 -2.99 10.39
N ASP A 74 8.65 -3.23 9.15
CA ASP A 74 8.39 -2.41 7.98
C ASP A 74 7.29 -3.08 7.12
N ASP A 75 7.20 -2.82 5.84
CA ASP A 75 6.13 -3.28 4.96
C ASP A 75 5.94 -4.81 4.98
N GLY A 76 4.70 -5.28 4.82
CA GLY A 76 4.37 -6.72 4.92
C GLY A 76 4.69 -7.50 3.65
N ILE A 77 3.82 -7.41 2.65
CA ILE A 77 4.01 -7.99 1.31
C ILE A 77 4.09 -6.86 0.29
N VAL A 78 5.21 -6.78 -0.40
CA VAL A 78 5.56 -5.61 -1.22
C VAL A 78 5.87 -6.02 -2.66
N LEU A 79 5.29 -5.30 -3.60
CA LEU A 79 5.69 -5.32 -4.99
C LEU A 79 6.51 -4.07 -5.26
N LYS A 80 7.69 -4.25 -5.84
CA LYS A 80 8.62 -3.17 -6.22
C LYS A 80 8.98 -3.27 -7.70
N SER A 81 9.37 -2.17 -8.26
CA SER A 81 9.97 -2.11 -9.60
C SER A 81 11.15 -1.14 -9.56
N THR A 82 12.27 -1.61 -9.02
CA THR A 82 13.51 -0.81 -8.86
C THR A 82 14.24 -0.58 -10.18
N SER A 83 13.78 -1.16 -11.26
CA SER A 83 14.32 -1.04 -12.62
C SER A 83 13.18 -0.87 -13.63
N PRO A 84 13.45 -0.64 -14.94
CA PRO A 84 12.40 -0.58 -15.96
C PRO A 84 11.60 -1.88 -16.14
N ARG A 85 11.98 -2.97 -15.47
CA ARG A 85 11.25 -4.23 -15.53
C ARG A 85 9.98 -4.17 -14.71
N LEU A 86 8.83 -4.40 -15.34
CA LEU A 86 7.52 -4.50 -14.69
C LEU A 86 7.50 -5.62 -13.63
N CYS A 87 6.69 -5.43 -12.61
CA CYS A 87 6.20 -6.51 -11.76
C CYS A 87 4.86 -6.97 -12.35
N GLU A 88 4.78 -8.19 -12.90
CA GLU A 88 3.67 -8.57 -13.77
C GLU A 88 3.15 -9.99 -13.54
N ASN A 89 1.83 -10.19 -13.74
CA ASN A 89 1.14 -11.47 -13.59
C ASN A 89 1.33 -12.08 -12.18
N ILE A 90 0.91 -11.36 -11.17
CA ILE A 90 1.12 -11.75 -9.76
C ILE A 90 -0.19 -12.01 -9.07
N THR A 91 -0.27 -13.13 -8.37
CA THR A 91 -1.37 -13.45 -7.46
C THR A 91 -0.87 -13.60 -6.03
N ILE A 92 -1.51 -12.88 -5.09
CA ILE A 92 -1.27 -12.95 -3.65
C ILE A 92 -2.58 -13.34 -2.97
N SER A 93 -2.61 -14.44 -2.22
CA SER A 93 -3.87 -14.90 -1.62
C SER A 93 -3.71 -15.68 -0.31
N ASN A 94 -4.80 -15.71 0.47
CA ASN A 94 -4.89 -16.52 1.70
C ASN A 94 -3.76 -16.21 2.70
N CYS A 95 -3.42 -14.97 2.92
CA CYS A 95 -2.35 -14.57 3.82
C CYS A 95 -2.88 -13.85 5.06
N VAL A 96 -2.15 -13.96 6.16
CA VAL A 96 -2.35 -13.16 7.36
C VAL A 96 -1.14 -12.25 7.54
N VAL A 97 -1.37 -10.94 7.53
CA VAL A 97 -0.31 -9.94 7.53
C VAL A 97 -0.41 -9.04 8.75
N SER A 98 0.70 -8.87 9.44
CA SER A 98 0.87 -7.92 10.53
C SER A 98 2.08 -7.04 10.24
N THR A 99 1.96 -5.73 10.47
CA THR A 99 3.08 -4.80 10.28
C THR A 99 2.85 -3.51 11.06
N HIS A 100 3.92 -2.73 11.27
CA HIS A 100 3.83 -1.35 11.73
C HIS A 100 3.78 -0.33 10.57
N CYS A 101 4.08 -0.77 9.33
CA CYS A 101 4.03 0.07 8.13
C CYS A 101 2.86 -0.30 7.20
N ASN A 102 3.09 -0.69 5.98
CA ASN A 102 2.05 -0.98 5.02
C ASN A 102 1.88 -2.49 4.84
N ALA A 103 0.66 -3.00 5.00
CA ALA A 103 0.46 -4.45 5.01
C ALA A 103 0.60 -5.07 3.61
N VAL A 104 -0.05 -4.46 2.62
CA VAL A 104 0.11 -4.81 1.20
C VAL A 104 0.44 -3.55 0.43
N LYS A 105 1.60 -3.54 -0.23
CA LYS A 105 2.12 -2.33 -0.88
C LYS A 105 2.60 -2.59 -2.30
N MET A 106 2.31 -1.67 -3.19
CA MET A 106 2.97 -1.52 -4.48
C MET A 106 3.77 -0.21 -4.45
N GLY A 107 5.09 -0.33 -4.50
CA GLY A 107 5.99 0.82 -4.33
C GLY A 107 7.02 0.60 -3.21
N THR A 108 7.75 1.59 -2.79
CA THR A 108 7.81 2.98 -3.32
C THR A 108 8.58 3.08 -4.63
N GLU A 109 9.47 2.12 -4.93
CA GLU A 109 10.19 2.04 -6.20
C GLU A 109 9.25 1.59 -7.32
N THR A 110 9.08 2.42 -8.36
CA THR A 110 8.04 2.23 -9.38
C THR A 110 8.51 2.57 -10.80
N THR A 111 9.81 2.39 -11.09
CA THR A 111 10.39 2.75 -12.39
C THR A 111 9.74 2.04 -13.59
N GLY A 112 9.53 0.73 -13.51
CA GLY A 112 8.81 -0.04 -14.54
C GLY A 112 7.30 -0.09 -14.29
N GLY A 113 6.92 -0.29 -13.03
CA GLY A 113 5.53 -0.34 -12.59
C GLY A 113 4.99 -1.76 -12.38
N PHE A 114 3.65 -1.88 -12.41
CA PHE A 114 2.89 -3.06 -12.01
C PHE A 114 1.76 -3.32 -12.99
N ARG A 115 1.57 -4.58 -13.39
CA ARG A 115 0.52 -4.98 -14.33
C ARG A 115 -0.06 -6.35 -13.99
N ASN A 116 -1.37 -6.53 -14.18
CA ASN A 116 -2.06 -7.81 -14.00
C ASN A 116 -1.84 -8.39 -12.59
N ILE A 117 -2.22 -7.65 -11.57
CA ILE A 117 -2.04 -8.04 -10.17
C ILE A 117 -3.38 -8.40 -9.54
N ASN A 118 -3.45 -9.56 -8.91
CA ASN A 118 -4.62 -9.96 -8.12
C ASN A 118 -4.22 -10.25 -6.67
N ILE A 119 -4.88 -9.57 -5.71
CA ILE A 119 -4.67 -9.72 -4.27
C ILE A 119 -6.01 -10.06 -3.64
N SER A 120 -6.10 -11.17 -2.92
CA SER A 120 -7.38 -11.61 -2.37
C SER A 120 -7.27 -12.44 -1.10
N ASN A 121 -8.35 -12.44 -0.31
CA ASN A 121 -8.46 -13.26 0.90
C ASN A 121 -7.31 -12.96 1.91
N ILE A 122 -7.11 -11.70 2.27
CA ILE A 122 -6.07 -11.28 3.20
C ILE A 122 -6.70 -10.81 4.51
N ILE A 123 -6.13 -11.27 5.62
CA ILE A 123 -6.40 -10.72 6.95
C ILE A 123 -5.22 -9.83 7.35
N ILE A 124 -5.49 -8.58 7.67
CA ILE A 124 -4.52 -7.60 8.14
C ILE A 124 -4.84 -7.25 9.58
N LYS A 125 -3.87 -7.37 10.47
CA LYS A 125 -4.09 -7.14 11.91
C LYS A 125 -2.84 -6.58 12.58
N PRO A 126 -2.95 -5.97 13.78
CA PRO A 126 -1.80 -5.57 14.55
C PRO A 126 -0.88 -6.75 14.86
N SER A 127 0.41 -6.47 15.01
CA SER A 127 1.33 -7.45 15.54
C SER A 127 1.03 -7.80 16.98
N LYS A 128 1.46 -8.96 17.41
CA LYS A 128 1.50 -9.34 18.83
C LYS A 128 2.62 -8.63 19.59
N ASP A 129 3.65 -8.15 18.89
CA ASP A 129 4.71 -7.35 19.46
C ASP A 129 4.27 -5.89 19.54
N ASP A 130 3.95 -5.42 20.74
CA ASP A 130 3.54 -4.06 21.06
C ASP A 130 4.70 -3.17 21.54
N SER A 131 5.93 -3.68 21.50
CA SER A 131 7.14 -2.96 21.93
C SER A 131 7.41 -1.70 21.10
N LYS A 132 6.93 -1.67 19.85
CA LYS A 132 7.02 -0.54 18.94
C LYS A 132 5.63 0.01 18.62
N LYS A 133 5.56 1.34 18.58
CA LYS A 133 4.34 2.06 18.22
C LYS A 133 4.66 3.08 17.14
N PHE A 134 3.95 3.02 16.04
CA PHE A 134 3.97 4.08 15.02
C PHE A 134 2.86 5.09 15.34
N PHE A 135 3.23 6.37 15.47
CA PHE A 135 2.29 7.44 15.85
C PHE A 135 1.45 7.11 17.09
N GLY A 136 2.05 6.42 18.07
CA GLY A 136 1.37 6.00 19.29
C GLY A 136 0.49 4.76 19.18
N ARG A 137 0.52 4.05 18.04
CA ARG A 137 -0.27 2.86 17.74
C ARG A 137 0.56 1.61 17.53
N ILE A 138 -0.06 0.47 17.74
CA ILE A 138 0.51 -0.85 17.44
C ILE A 138 0.08 -1.39 16.06
N GLY A 139 -0.87 -0.76 15.39
CA GLY A 139 -1.30 -1.11 14.03
C GLY A 139 -0.45 -0.46 12.93
N GLY A 140 -0.64 -0.90 11.70
CA GLY A 140 0.08 -0.40 10.53
C GLY A 140 -0.34 1.00 10.08
N ILE A 141 0.44 1.57 9.16
CA ILE A 141 0.15 2.86 8.53
C ILE A 141 -0.98 2.71 7.50
N SER A 142 -0.87 1.74 6.58
CA SER A 142 -1.96 1.44 5.66
C SER A 142 -2.19 -0.07 5.51
N ALA A 143 -3.43 -0.43 5.20
CA ALA A 143 -3.76 -1.81 4.85
C ALA A 143 -3.43 -2.09 3.37
N ILE A 144 -3.86 -1.20 2.49
CA ILE A 144 -3.64 -1.28 1.04
C ILE A 144 -3.00 0.03 0.60
N SER A 145 -1.75 -0.03 0.10
CA SER A 145 -0.97 1.11 -0.39
C SER A 145 -0.57 0.88 -1.84
N LEU A 146 -1.14 1.67 -2.76
CA LEU A 146 -0.85 1.60 -4.18
C LEU A 146 -0.19 2.91 -4.62
N GLU A 147 1.10 2.87 -4.85
CA GLU A 147 1.93 4.04 -5.10
C GLU A 147 2.56 3.98 -6.48
N MET A 148 2.62 5.12 -7.16
CA MET A 148 3.32 5.30 -8.41
C MET A 148 4.00 6.67 -8.39
N VAL A 149 5.33 6.70 -8.20
CA VAL A 149 6.06 7.95 -7.95
C VAL A 149 7.39 8.10 -8.70
N ASP A 150 7.84 7.09 -9.42
CA ASP A 150 9.11 7.10 -10.16
C ASP A 150 8.92 6.81 -11.66
N GLY A 151 7.78 7.18 -12.23
CA GLY A 151 7.56 7.23 -13.67
C GLY A 151 6.97 5.98 -14.34
N GLY A 152 6.74 4.88 -13.63
CA GLY A 152 6.16 3.66 -14.18
C GLY A 152 4.64 3.70 -14.39
N VAL A 153 4.05 2.55 -14.70
CA VAL A 153 2.61 2.37 -14.92
C VAL A 153 2.06 1.32 -13.95
N LEU A 154 0.95 1.64 -13.29
CA LEU A 154 0.15 0.69 -12.52
C LEU A 154 -1.17 0.48 -13.24
N GLU A 155 -1.42 -0.75 -13.70
CA GLU A 155 -2.63 -1.08 -14.46
C GLU A 155 -3.13 -2.51 -14.20
N ASN A 156 -4.45 -2.70 -14.33
CA ASN A 156 -5.12 -3.99 -14.17
C ASN A 156 -4.86 -4.61 -12.78
N VAL A 157 -5.20 -3.88 -11.73
CA VAL A 157 -5.03 -4.32 -10.34
C VAL A 157 -6.39 -4.61 -9.72
N ASN A 158 -6.53 -5.80 -9.16
CA ASN A 158 -7.70 -6.22 -8.39
C ASN A 158 -7.30 -6.57 -6.95
N VAL A 159 -7.99 -5.98 -5.96
CA VAL A 159 -7.84 -6.27 -4.54
C VAL A 159 -9.21 -6.61 -3.98
N SER A 160 -9.38 -7.79 -3.37
CA SER A 160 -10.70 -8.23 -2.92
C SER A 160 -10.68 -9.13 -1.68
N ASN A 161 -11.79 -9.13 -0.95
CA ASN A 161 -11.98 -9.98 0.23
C ASN A 161 -10.91 -9.72 1.30
N ILE A 162 -10.82 -8.48 1.77
CA ILE A 162 -9.83 -8.04 2.76
C ILE A 162 -10.52 -7.75 4.09
N VAL A 163 -10.01 -8.29 5.17
CA VAL A 163 -10.43 -7.96 6.54
C VAL A 163 -9.27 -7.25 7.23
N VAL A 164 -9.53 -6.08 7.80
CA VAL A 164 -8.54 -5.22 8.43
C VAL A 164 -8.92 -4.92 9.86
N GLU A 165 -8.00 -5.16 10.77
CA GLU A 165 -8.08 -4.78 12.17
C GLU A 165 -6.94 -3.80 12.49
N GLY A 166 -7.29 -2.57 12.89
CA GLY A 166 -6.33 -1.58 13.41
C GLY A 166 -5.28 -1.09 12.40
N THR A 167 -5.59 -0.04 11.65
CA THR A 167 -4.66 0.65 10.73
C THR A 167 -4.86 2.17 10.80
N ALA A 168 -3.85 2.95 10.36
CA ALA A 168 -4.02 4.39 10.28
C ALA A 168 -4.97 4.80 9.16
N SER A 169 -4.67 4.38 7.96
CA SER A 169 -5.41 4.66 6.74
C SER A 169 -5.67 3.34 6.01
N PRO A 170 -6.93 2.93 5.84
CA PRO A 170 -7.23 1.64 5.21
C PRO A 170 -6.77 1.54 3.77
N ILE A 171 -6.98 2.59 2.97
CA ILE A 171 -6.69 2.58 1.53
C ILE A 171 -5.97 3.87 1.15
N PHE A 172 -4.80 3.71 0.53
CA PHE A 172 -3.97 4.79 0.04
C PHE A 172 -3.59 4.52 -1.42
N ILE A 173 -4.06 5.38 -2.34
CA ILE A 173 -3.70 5.34 -3.76
C ILE A 173 -3.05 6.67 -4.10
N ARG A 174 -1.79 6.66 -4.55
CA ARG A 174 -1.02 7.87 -4.80
C ARG A 174 -0.24 7.81 -6.12
N LEU A 175 -0.56 8.72 -7.02
CA LEU A 175 0.32 9.11 -8.10
C LEU A 175 1.10 10.35 -7.65
N GLY A 176 2.41 10.27 -7.62
CA GLY A 176 3.33 11.37 -7.30
C GLY A 176 4.43 11.48 -8.34
N ASN A 177 5.40 12.33 -8.09
CA ASN A 177 6.54 12.54 -8.98
C ASN A 177 7.84 12.72 -8.17
N ARG A 178 8.16 11.71 -7.35
CA ARG A 178 9.45 11.64 -6.65
C ARG A 178 10.59 11.57 -7.65
N ALA A 179 10.33 10.92 -8.78
CA ALA A 179 11.19 10.87 -9.95
C ALA A 179 12.61 10.39 -9.62
N ARG A 180 12.75 9.39 -8.75
CA ARG A 180 14.05 8.82 -8.40
C ARG A 180 14.51 7.87 -9.50
N GLY A 181 15.63 8.20 -10.15
CA GLY A 181 16.26 7.32 -11.12
C GLY A 181 16.71 5.99 -10.51
N TYR A 182 16.61 4.90 -11.25
CA TYR A 182 17.01 3.57 -10.78
C TYR A 182 18.53 3.34 -10.82
N LYS A 183 19.27 4.23 -11.44
CA LYS A 183 20.74 4.29 -11.44
C LYS A 183 21.20 5.69 -11.17
N GLU A 184 22.40 5.82 -10.62
CA GLU A 184 23.05 7.11 -10.42
C GLU A 184 23.18 7.88 -11.76
N GLY A 185 22.85 9.17 -11.72
CA GLY A 185 22.89 10.03 -12.90
C GLY A 185 21.68 9.92 -13.85
N MET A 186 20.71 9.03 -13.60
CA MET A 186 19.49 8.97 -14.40
C MET A 186 18.44 9.95 -13.92
N THR A 187 17.76 10.57 -14.88
CA THR A 187 16.55 11.38 -14.67
C THR A 187 15.32 10.58 -15.06
N VAL A 188 14.24 10.76 -14.34
CA VAL A 188 12.90 10.28 -14.70
C VAL A 188 12.15 11.48 -15.27
N GLU A 189 11.86 11.45 -16.56
CA GLU A 189 11.28 12.59 -17.27
C GLU A 189 9.74 12.60 -17.22
N ASN A 190 9.14 11.43 -17.07
CA ASN A 190 7.69 11.26 -17.12
C ASN A 190 7.10 11.04 -15.75
N VAL A 191 5.97 11.70 -15.47
CA VAL A 191 5.09 11.30 -14.38
C VAL A 191 4.49 9.94 -14.72
N GLY A 192 4.44 9.04 -13.73
CA GLY A 192 3.85 7.73 -13.90
C GLY A 192 2.34 7.77 -14.19
N LYS A 193 1.74 6.60 -14.26
CA LYS A 193 0.29 6.47 -14.49
C LYS A 193 -0.31 5.41 -13.57
N ILE A 194 -1.50 5.72 -13.01
CA ILE A 194 -2.36 4.73 -12.34
C ILE A 194 -3.66 4.64 -13.12
N ASN A 195 -3.99 3.42 -13.60
CA ASN A 195 -5.15 3.20 -14.44
C ASN A 195 -5.74 1.79 -14.26
N GLY A 196 -6.99 1.69 -13.87
CA GLY A 196 -7.67 0.40 -13.76
C GLY A 196 -7.34 -0.33 -12.45
N VAL A 197 -7.84 0.21 -11.34
CA VAL A 197 -7.79 -0.43 -10.01
C VAL A 197 -9.20 -0.74 -9.56
N HIS A 198 -9.42 -1.98 -9.14
CA HIS A 198 -10.67 -2.42 -8.54
C HIS A 198 -10.40 -2.94 -7.12
N ILE A 199 -11.04 -2.33 -6.12
CA ILE A 199 -10.99 -2.75 -4.71
C ILE A 199 -12.39 -3.10 -4.26
N SER A 200 -12.60 -4.33 -3.77
CA SER A 200 -13.93 -4.80 -3.39
C SER A 200 -13.95 -5.69 -2.16
N ASN A 201 -15.10 -5.74 -1.49
CA ASN A 201 -15.32 -6.59 -0.32
C ASN A 201 -14.25 -6.37 0.77
N VAL A 202 -14.15 -5.14 1.27
CA VAL A 202 -13.21 -4.76 2.33
C VAL A 202 -13.96 -4.42 3.60
N GLN A 203 -13.60 -5.06 4.70
CA GLN A 203 -14.13 -4.76 6.03
C GLN A 203 -12.99 -4.25 6.91
N VAL A 204 -13.15 -3.05 7.47
CA VAL A 204 -12.16 -2.40 8.32
C VAL A 204 -12.76 -2.12 9.68
N HIS A 205 -12.08 -2.60 10.73
CA HIS A 205 -12.41 -2.35 12.13
C HIS A 205 -11.26 -1.61 12.81
N ASN A 206 -11.61 -0.76 13.78
CA ASN A 206 -10.65 -0.04 14.65
C ASN A 206 -9.57 0.74 13.88
N ALA A 207 -9.91 1.33 12.74
CA ALA A 207 -9.00 2.24 12.04
C ALA A 207 -8.89 3.57 12.79
N ASP A 208 -7.79 4.28 12.57
CA ASP A 208 -7.67 5.64 13.07
C ASP A 208 -8.41 6.66 12.20
N SER A 209 -8.40 7.91 12.68
CA SER A 209 -9.13 9.02 12.06
C SER A 209 -8.45 9.65 10.84
N PHE A 210 -7.43 8.99 10.21
CA PHE A 210 -6.74 9.60 9.07
C PHE A 210 -7.62 9.75 7.83
N GLY A 211 -8.42 8.73 7.52
CA GLY A 211 -9.20 8.61 6.29
C GLY A 211 -8.44 7.89 5.17
N CYS A 212 -9.12 7.63 4.07
CA CYS A 212 -8.54 7.03 2.85
C CYS A 212 -8.27 8.12 1.80
N SER A 213 -7.32 7.89 0.90
CA SER A 213 -7.05 8.83 -0.20
C SER A 213 -6.81 8.16 -1.54
N ILE A 214 -7.27 8.85 -2.59
CA ILE A 214 -7.02 8.54 -4.01
C ILE A 214 -6.57 9.84 -4.65
N THR A 215 -5.27 9.97 -4.91
CA THR A 215 -4.70 11.26 -5.32
C THR A 215 -3.76 11.15 -6.51
N GLY A 216 -4.08 11.89 -7.56
CA GLY A 216 -3.20 12.19 -8.68
C GLY A 216 -2.40 13.48 -8.45
N LEU A 217 -1.94 14.07 -9.56
CA LEU A 217 -1.30 15.38 -9.64
C LEU A 217 -2.03 16.28 -10.65
N PRO A 218 -1.91 17.58 -10.57
CA PRO A 218 -2.46 18.49 -11.58
C PRO A 218 -2.01 18.10 -13.00
N GLY A 219 -2.96 17.84 -13.88
CA GLY A 219 -2.70 17.36 -15.24
C GLY A 219 -2.36 15.87 -15.39
N TYR A 220 -2.20 15.15 -14.28
CA TYR A 220 -1.93 13.70 -14.26
C TYR A 220 -2.91 12.99 -13.30
N PRO A 221 -4.14 12.74 -13.75
CA PRO A 221 -5.15 12.12 -12.90
C PRO A 221 -4.87 10.63 -12.68
N VAL A 222 -5.35 10.14 -11.55
CA VAL A 222 -5.57 8.70 -11.34
C VAL A 222 -6.85 8.30 -12.06
N GLU A 223 -6.83 7.23 -12.86
CA GLU A 223 -7.91 6.91 -13.78
C GLU A 223 -8.53 5.52 -13.53
N ASN A 224 -9.85 5.42 -13.76
CA ASN A 224 -10.60 4.14 -13.76
C ASN A 224 -10.45 3.37 -12.45
N ILE A 225 -10.83 3.99 -11.35
CA ILE A 225 -10.81 3.38 -10.01
C ILE A 225 -12.22 2.99 -9.61
N THR A 226 -12.40 1.75 -9.21
CA THR A 226 -13.68 1.25 -8.68
C THR A 226 -13.50 0.73 -7.26
N LEU A 227 -14.33 1.21 -6.35
CA LEU A 227 -14.43 0.75 -4.97
C LEU A 227 -15.84 0.26 -4.72
N ASP A 228 -16.00 -1.02 -4.33
CA ASP A 228 -17.30 -1.64 -4.15
C ASP A 228 -17.36 -2.47 -2.87
N ASN A 229 -18.48 -2.37 -2.16
CA ASN A 229 -18.75 -3.14 -0.95
C ASN A 229 -17.64 -2.99 0.11
N ILE A 230 -17.45 -1.75 0.60
CA ILE A 230 -16.43 -1.40 1.58
C ILE A 230 -17.09 -0.83 2.83
N THR A 231 -16.82 -1.44 3.98
CA THR A 231 -17.23 -0.93 5.29
C THR A 231 -15.99 -0.51 6.07
N ILE A 232 -15.96 0.74 6.54
CA ILE A 232 -14.87 1.28 7.37
C ILE A 232 -15.44 1.75 8.69
N HIS A 233 -14.98 1.15 9.77
CA HIS A 233 -15.24 1.59 11.13
C HIS A 233 -13.94 2.16 11.72
N HIS A 234 -13.95 3.45 12.05
CA HIS A 234 -12.79 4.15 12.54
C HIS A 234 -13.13 5.06 13.75
N LYS A 235 -12.10 5.51 14.42
CA LYS A 235 -12.21 6.25 15.67
C LYS A 235 -13.06 7.54 15.58
N GLY A 236 -12.97 8.30 14.48
CA GLY A 236 -13.63 9.60 14.38
C GLY A 236 -12.96 10.68 15.21
N GLY A 237 -13.75 11.62 15.75
CA GLY A 237 -13.31 12.60 16.74
C GLY A 237 -12.76 13.92 16.18
N VAL A 238 -12.78 14.14 14.86
CA VAL A 238 -12.35 15.42 14.25
C VAL A 238 -13.42 16.48 14.45
N LYS A 239 -13.02 17.62 15.01
CA LYS A 239 -13.92 18.74 15.31
C LYS A 239 -14.00 19.74 14.15
N SER A 240 -15.08 20.53 14.13
CA SER A 240 -15.28 21.56 13.11
C SER A 240 -14.16 22.62 13.10
N GLU A 241 -13.61 22.93 14.27
CA GLU A 241 -12.51 23.88 14.45
C GLU A 241 -11.18 23.43 13.82
N ASP A 242 -10.99 22.12 13.60
CA ASP A 242 -9.78 21.55 12.98
C ASP A 242 -9.81 21.61 11.45
N LEU A 243 -11.00 21.72 10.84
CA LEU A 243 -11.20 21.62 9.39
C LEU A 243 -10.40 22.64 8.58
N PRO A 244 -10.30 23.94 8.98
CA PRO A 244 -9.50 24.89 8.21
C PRO A 244 -8.00 24.49 8.12
N THR A 245 -7.43 24.07 9.26
CA THR A 245 -6.03 23.62 9.32
C THR A 245 -5.82 22.35 8.50
N ILE A 246 -6.75 21.40 8.56
CA ILE A 246 -6.70 20.17 7.75
C ILE A 246 -6.73 20.50 6.25
N LYS A 247 -7.65 21.38 5.82
CA LYS A 247 -7.76 21.80 4.42
C LYS A 247 -6.49 22.53 3.94
N GLN A 248 -5.89 23.36 4.75
CA GLN A 248 -4.64 24.05 4.44
C GLN A 248 -3.48 23.05 4.22
N ARG A 249 -3.37 22.02 5.04
CA ARG A 249 -2.31 20.99 4.89
C ARG A 249 -2.40 20.22 3.59
N VAL A 250 -3.61 19.85 3.17
CA VAL A 250 -3.80 19.09 1.92
C VAL A 250 -3.75 19.97 0.68
N ALA A 251 -3.68 21.30 0.81
CA ALA A 251 -3.50 22.20 -0.33
C ALA A 251 -2.14 22.03 -1.02
N ASP A 252 -1.12 21.62 -0.27
CA ASP A 252 0.19 21.27 -0.83
C ASP A 252 0.12 19.88 -1.50
N GLU A 253 0.46 19.84 -2.79
CA GLU A 253 0.45 18.58 -3.57
C GLU A 253 1.49 17.57 -3.10
N ARG A 254 2.56 18.00 -2.48
CA ARG A 254 3.68 17.15 -2.05
C ARG A 254 4.17 16.22 -3.15
N GLU A 255 4.24 16.75 -4.36
CA GLU A 255 4.51 16.02 -5.59
C GLU A 255 5.74 15.12 -5.49
N LYS A 256 6.84 15.68 -4.94
CA LYS A 256 8.15 15.00 -4.81
C LYS A 256 8.38 14.31 -3.48
N SER A 257 7.42 14.39 -2.58
CA SER A 257 7.56 13.78 -1.26
C SER A 257 7.54 12.25 -1.33
N TYR A 258 8.14 11.62 -0.32
CA TYR A 258 7.96 10.19 -0.09
C TYR A 258 6.45 9.90 0.11
N PRO A 259 5.87 8.97 -0.65
CA PRO A 259 4.45 8.65 -0.51
C PRO A 259 4.23 7.85 0.77
N GLU A 260 3.33 8.33 1.59
CA GLU A 260 2.93 7.65 2.81
C GLU A 260 1.49 8.05 3.13
N ALA A 261 0.66 7.12 3.54
CA ALA A 261 -0.76 7.38 3.81
C ALA A 261 -0.99 8.49 4.85
N THR A 262 -0.03 8.74 5.71
CA THR A 262 -0.04 9.79 6.74
C THR A 262 0.63 11.09 6.31
N MET A 263 1.06 11.22 5.06
CA MET A 263 1.87 12.35 4.59
C MET A 263 1.22 13.74 4.78
N TRP A 264 -0.10 13.81 4.77
CA TRP A 264 -0.84 15.04 5.07
C TRP A 264 -1.41 15.07 6.51
N GLY A 265 -1.18 14.02 7.31
CA GLY A 265 -1.89 13.82 8.57
C GLY A 265 -3.37 13.47 8.33
N THR A 266 -4.24 13.85 9.26
CA THR A 266 -5.69 13.64 9.11
C THR A 266 -6.21 14.34 7.86
N LEU A 267 -6.96 13.61 7.04
CA LEU A 267 -7.52 14.08 5.77
C LEU A 267 -8.84 14.84 5.97
N PRO A 268 -9.27 15.67 5.01
CA PRO A 268 -10.51 16.45 5.11
C PRO A 268 -11.78 15.62 4.98
N ALA A 269 -11.69 14.36 4.60
CA ALA A 269 -12.78 13.40 4.55
C ALA A 269 -12.60 12.34 5.65
N LYS A 270 -13.69 11.93 6.29
CA LYS A 270 -13.67 10.79 7.22
C LYS A 270 -13.64 9.44 6.49
N GLY A 271 -14.11 9.38 5.25
CA GLY A 271 -14.04 8.23 4.35
C GLY A 271 -12.95 8.44 3.30
N PHE A 272 -13.28 9.06 2.17
CA PHE A 272 -12.38 9.18 1.02
C PHE A 272 -12.11 10.62 0.61
N PHE A 273 -10.84 10.99 0.59
CA PHE A 273 -10.32 12.20 -0.04
C PHE A 273 -9.82 11.85 -1.45
N VAL A 274 -10.48 12.39 -2.47
CA VAL A 274 -10.16 12.13 -3.87
C VAL A 274 -9.74 13.44 -4.54
N ARG A 275 -8.58 13.43 -5.19
CA ARG A 275 -8.05 14.62 -5.86
C ARG A 275 -7.32 14.25 -7.14
N HIS A 276 -7.52 15.06 -8.20
CA HIS A 276 -6.95 14.83 -9.52
C HIS A 276 -7.22 13.39 -9.99
N ALA A 277 -8.49 13.09 -10.22
CA ALA A 277 -8.90 11.75 -10.58
C ALA A 277 -10.00 11.78 -11.65
N ARG A 278 -10.06 10.73 -12.47
CA ARG A 278 -11.03 10.57 -13.56
C ARG A 278 -11.68 9.19 -13.51
N ASN A 279 -13.00 9.15 -13.71
CA ASN A 279 -13.78 7.92 -13.71
C ASN A 279 -13.57 7.09 -12.43
N VAL A 280 -13.86 7.71 -11.27
CA VAL A 280 -13.84 7.03 -9.98
C VAL A 280 -15.25 6.63 -9.59
N LYS A 281 -15.46 5.36 -9.30
CA LYS A 281 -16.76 4.78 -8.95
C LYS A 281 -16.74 4.26 -7.51
N PHE A 282 -17.74 4.68 -6.74
CA PHE A 282 -18.01 4.17 -5.40
C PHE A 282 -19.38 3.50 -5.39
N SER A 283 -19.46 2.29 -4.85
CA SER A 283 -20.68 1.50 -4.70
C SER A 283 -20.68 0.81 -3.36
N ASN A 284 -21.81 0.82 -2.66
CA ASN A 284 -21.96 0.15 -1.37
C ASN A 284 -20.86 0.50 -0.36
N ILE A 285 -20.62 1.79 -0.13
CA ILE A 285 -19.60 2.28 0.82
C ILE A 285 -20.32 2.67 2.11
N GLU A 286 -19.82 2.15 3.23
CA GLU A 286 -20.31 2.48 4.55
C GLU A 286 -19.16 2.97 5.45
N ILE A 287 -19.32 4.17 6.02
CA ILE A 287 -18.33 4.79 6.92
C ILE A 287 -18.99 4.99 8.29
N ARG A 288 -18.45 4.31 9.30
CA ARG A 288 -18.89 4.43 10.70
C ARG A 288 -17.77 5.01 11.54
N THR A 289 -18.14 5.84 12.53
CA THR A 289 -17.21 6.43 13.49
C THR A 289 -17.62 6.11 14.92
N GLU A 290 -16.65 5.85 15.79
CA GLU A 290 -16.90 5.65 17.23
C GLU A 290 -17.28 6.96 17.90
N GLU A 291 -16.54 8.03 17.59
CA GLU A 291 -16.79 9.38 18.10
C GLU A 291 -17.40 10.25 16.99
N PRO A 292 -18.22 11.26 17.35
CA PRO A 292 -18.72 12.24 16.37
C PRO A 292 -17.58 12.85 15.56
N ASP A 293 -17.75 12.97 14.25
CA ASP A 293 -16.73 13.49 13.34
C ASP A 293 -17.34 14.53 12.39
N ALA A 294 -16.79 15.73 12.40
CA ALA A 294 -17.32 16.87 11.66
C ALA A 294 -17.01 16.83 10.15
N ARG A 295 -16.20 15.89 9.69
CA ARG A 295 -15.85 15.77 8.27
C ARG A 295 -16.98 15.14 7.45
N SER A 296 -17.04 15.49 6.18
CA SER A 296 -17.85 14.76 5.20
C SER A 296 -17.26 13.36 4.94
N GLU A 297 -18.10 12.44 4.47
CA GLU A 297 -17.62 11.09 4.10
C GLU A 297 -16.71 11.15 2.88
N PHE A 298 -17.05 12.01 1.93
CA PHE A 298 -16.29 12.20 0.71
C PHE A 298 -15.91 13.68 0.55
N VAL A 299 -14.69 13.92 0.10
CA VAL A 299 -14.22 15.23 -0.37
C VAL A 299 -13.55 15.00 -1.72
N LEU A 300 -14.10 15.62 -2.76
CA LEU A 300 -13.67 15.49 -4.14
C LEU A 300 -13.13 16.82 -4.63
N LEU A 301 -11.90 16.84 -5.15
CA LEU A 301 -11.25 18.03 -5.71
C LEU A 301 -10.66 17.70 -7.08
N ASP A 302 -11.08 18.42 -8.12
CA ASP A 302 -10.64 18.17 -9.50
C ASP A 302 -10.83 16.69 -9.89
N VAL A 303 -12.12 16.26 -9.89
CA VAL A 303 -12.55 14.89 -10.21
C VAL A 303 -13.55 14.95 -11.35
N GLU A 304 -13.29 14.19 -12.41
CA GLU A 304 -14.11 14.07 -13.62
C GLU A 304 -14.80 12.69 -13.73
#